data_97149229d799880e494bb722b10376cf
#
_entry.id   97149229d799880e494bb722b10376cf
#
_cell.length_a   1.000
_cell.length_b   1.000
_cell.length_c   1.000
_cell.angle_alpha   90.00
_cell.angle_beta   90.00
_cell.angle_gamma   90.00
#
_symmetry.space_group_name_H-M   'P 1'
#
loop_
_entity.id
_entity.type
_entity.pdbx_description
1 polymer ?
#
loop_
_entity_poly.entity_id
_entity_poly.type
_entity_poly.pdbx_seq_one_letter_code
_entity_poly.pdbx_strand_id
1 'polypeptide(L)'
;MIKPLVFLGCLLLSATAAADTPAGFMARYAQQAGIAPDALSAARGEALYRSEHAGKHGQQSCASCHTANPRQAGQTRIGKRIEPLAPSANPQRFTDAAQVEKWFRRNCMDVLQRECSPREKGDLIAWLSQLK
;
A
#
# COMPACT_ATOMS: atom_id res chain seq x y z
N MET A 1 9.22 41.69 46.32
CA MET A 1 9.88 40.85 45.30
C MET A 1 8.90 39.85 44.76
N ILE A 2 8.40 40.08 43.56
CA ILE A 2 7.40 39.25 42.88
C ILE A 2 8.18 38.34 41.91
N LYS A 3 8.17 37.03 42.12
CA LYS A 3 8.78 36.06 41.20
C LYS A 3 7.84 35.83 40.00
N PRO A 4 8.31 35.92 38.75
CA PRO A 4 7.46 35.57 37.61
C PRO A 4 7.33 34.05 37.52
N LEU A 5 6.06 33.59 37.48
CA LEU A 5 5.71 32.20 37.13
C LEU A 5 5.85 32.04 35.62
N VAL A 6 6.86 31.28 35.19
CA VAL A 6 6.99 30.89 33.79
C VAL A 6 6.05 29.71 33.53
N PHE A 7 4.95 29.97 32.83
CA PHE A 7 4.10 28.89 32.30
C PHE A 7 4.78 28.27 31.08
N LEU A 8 5.35 27.08 31.27
CA LEU A 8 5.84 26.26 30.18
C LEU A 8 4.63 25.58 29.49
N GLY A 9 4.17 26.22 28.41
CA GLY A 9 3.07 25.67 27.60
C GLY A 9 3.55 24.43 26.85
N CYS A 10 3.06 23.25 27.28
CA CYS A 10 3.29 22.00 26.59
C CYS A 10 2.42 21.97 25.32
N LEU A 11 3.02 22.22 24.15
CA LEU A 11 2.36 22.02 22.86
C LEU A 11 2.17 20.53 22.64
N LEU A 12 0.95 20.05 22.86
CA LEU A 12 0.55 18.67 22.46
C LEU A 12 0.42 18.64 20.93
N LEU A 13 1.43 18.12 20.24
CA LEU A 13 1.28 17.75 18.84
C LEU A 13 0.31 16.56 18.77
N SER A 14 -0.92 16.84 18.40
CA SER A 14 -1.89 15.79 18.07
C SER A 14 -1.47 15.15 16.74
N ALA A 15 -0.86 13.97 16.78
CA ALA A 15 -0.66 13.16 15.59
C ALA A 15 -2.02 12.66 15.10
N THR A 16 -2.52 13.23 14.01
CA THR A 16 -3.71 12.71 13.33
C THR A 16 -3.35 11.41 12.64
N ALA A 17 -3.94 10.30 13.08
CA ALA A 17 -3.82 9.03 12.36
C ALA A 17 -4.45 9.17 10.96
N ALA A 18 -3.71 8.73 9.92
CA ALA A 18 -4.26 8.71 8.57
C ALA A 18 -5.43 7.72 8.50
N ALA A 19 -6.52 8.14 7.87
CA ALA A 19 -7.71 7.30 7.71
C ALA A 19 -7.43 6.06 6.84
N ASP A 20 -8.19 4.99 7.03
CA ASP A 20 -8.12 3.78 6.21
C ASP A 20 -8.82 4.01 4.85
N THR A 21 -8.15 4.73 4.00
CA THR A 21 -8.50 5.06 2.61
C THR A 21 -7.25 4.89 1.74
N PRO A 22 -7.37 4.75 0.42
CA PRO A 22 -6.19 4.72 -0.45
C PRO A 22 -5.24 5.91 -0.22
N ALA A 23 -5.77 7.12 -0.10
CA ALA A 23 -4.97 8.32 0.19
C ALA A 23 -4.31 8.27 1.58
N GLY A 24 -5.03 7.78 2.59
CA GLY A 24 -4.50 7.59 3.95
C GLY A 24 -3.37 6.56 3.99
N PHE A 25 -3.49 5.46 3.25
CA PHE A 25 -2.41 4.47 3.13
C PHE A 25 -1.19 5.04 2.41
N MET A 26 -1.39 5.79 1.32
CA MET A 26 -0.28 6.46 0.63
C MET A 26 0.47 7.41 1.55
N ALA A 27 -0.24 8.25 2.31
CA ALA A 27 0.38 9.16 3.29
C ALA A 27 1.17 8.40 4.37
N ARG A 28 0.60 7.33 4.91
CA ARG A 28 1.23 6.47 5.93
C ARG A 28 2.51 5.81 5.40
N TYR A 29 2.46 5.26 4.20
CA TYR A 29 3.62 4.60 3.60
C TYR A 29 4.71 5.59 3.18
N ALA A 30 4.35 6.77 2.70
CA ALA A 30 5.31 7.84 2.44
C ALA A 30 6.03 8.26 3.73
N GLN A 31 5.29 8.44 4.83
CA GLN A 31 5.86 8.73 6.14
C GLN A 31 6.82 7.62 6.61
N GLN A 32 6.43 6.36 6.51
CA GLN A 32 7.28 5.21 6.88
C GLN A 32 8.52 5.11 6.00
N ALA A 33 8.44 5.54 4.75
CA ALA A 33 9.57 5.59 3.82
C ALA A 33 10.46 6.84 4.00
N GLY A 34 10.08 7.78 4.86
CA GLY A 34 10.80 9.04 5.06
C GLY A 34 10.77 9.96 3.82
N ILE A 35 9.69 9.94 3.04
CA ILE A 35 9.51 10.71 1.81
C ILE A 35 8.22 11.55 1.87
N ALA A 36 8.14 12.58 1.03
CA ALA A 36 6.89 13.30 0.82
C ALA A 36 5.87 12.43 0.05
N PRO A 37 4.54 12.58 0.30
CA PRO A 37 3.52 11.77 -0.38
C PRO A 37 3.54 11.90 -1.91
N ASP A 38 3.89 13.05 -2.45
CA ASP A 38 4.03 13.31 -3.89
C ASP A 38 5.27 12.66 -4.53
N ALA A 39 6.21 12.16 -3.71
CA ALA A 39 7.33 11.35 -4.18
C ALA A 39 6.96 9.88 -4.45
N LEU A 40 5.74 9.45 -4.12
CA LEU A 40 5.19 8.17 -4.56
C LEU A 40 4.95 8.20 -6.07
N SER A 41 5.12 7.05 -6.74
CA SER A 41 5.05 6.97 -8.20
C SER A 41 4.16 5.83 -8.66
N ALA A 42 3.07 6.18 -9.33
CA ALA A 42 2.20 5.20 -9.98
C ALA A 42 2.97 4.38 -11.05
N ALA A 43 3.89 5.00 -11.79
CA ALA A 43 4.69 4.28 -12.78
C ALA A 43 5.59 3.21 -12.15
N ARG A 44 6.23 3.50 -11.00
CA ARG A 44 6.98 2.47 -10.26
C ARG A 44 6.06 1.39 -9.71
N GLY A 45 4.88 1.75 -9.22
CA GLY A 45 3.88 0.80 -8.76
C GLY A 45 3.43 -0.16 -9.86
N GLU A 46 3.14 0.36 -11.05
CA GLU A 46 2.82 -0.45 -12.23
C GLU A 46 3.98 -1.36 -12.64
N ALA A 47 5.19 -0.82 -12.70
CA ALA A 47 6.38 -1.61 -13.04
C ALA A 47 6.57 -2.78 -12.07
N LEU A 48 6.47 -2.54 -10.76
CA LEU A 48 6.57 -3.59 -9.74
C LEU A 48 5.45 -4.64 -9.91
N TYR A 49 4.22 -4.22 -10.17
CA TYR A 49 3.09 -5.10 -10.36
C TYR A 49 3.26 -6.08 -11.53
N ARG A 50 3.87 -5.58 -12.63
CA ARG A 50 4.06 -6.34 -13.87
C ARG A 50 5.36 -7.11 -13.95
N SER A 51 6.38 -6.70 -13.18
CA SER A 51 7.71 -7.33 -13.19
C SER A 51 7.64 -8.77 -12.70
N GLU A 52 8.28 -9.67 -13.46
CA GLU A 52 8.41 -11.05 -13.06
C GLU A 52 9.63 -11.24 -12.15
N HIS A 53 9.45 -12.06 -11.14
CA HIS A 53 10.45 -12.38 -10.13
C HIS A 53 10.54 -13.88 -9.92
N ALA A 54 11.71 -14.37 -9.52
CA ALA A 54 11.88 -15.74 -9.04
C ALA A 54 11.21 -15.87 -7.65
N GLY A 55 9.89 -16.00 -7.66
CA GLY A 55 9.09 -16.11 -6.45
C GLY A 55 9.05 -17.52 -5.88
N LYS A 56 8.27 -17.71 -4.82
CA LYS A 56 8.16 -18.98 -4.10
C LYS A 56 7.73 -20.17 -4.99
N HIS A 57 7.02 -19.89 -6.06
CA HIS A 57 6.41 -20.91 -6.91
C HIS A 57 6.90 -20.82 -8.38
N GLY A 58 8.10 -20.34 -8.60
CA GLY A 58 8.69 -20.11 -9.92
C GLY A 58 8.58 -18.65 -10.35
N GLN A 59 8.76 -18.37 -11.64
CA GLN A 59 8.63 -17.01 -12.17
C GLN A 59 7.18 -16.54 -12.06
N GLN A 60 6.99 -15.41 -11.42
CA GLN A 60 5.66 -14.83 -11.17
C GLN A 60 5.73 -13.32 -10.91
N SER A 61 4.63 -12.67 -11.18
CA SER A 61 4.38 -11.26 -10.87
C SER A 61 3.10 -11.12 -10.04
N CYS A 62 2.78 -9.93 -9.56
CA CYS A 62 1.47 -9.68 -8.97
C CYS A 62 0.35 -9.96 -9.97
N ALA A 63 0.58 -9.64 -11.26
CA ALA A 63 -0.36 -9.90 -12.35
C ALA A 63 -0.66 -11.38 -12.57
N SER A 64 0.22 -12.30 -12.16
CA SER A 64 0.00 -13.75 -12.32
C SER A 64 -1.27 -14.26 -11.63
N CYS A 65 -1.65 -13.64 -10.51
CA CYS A 65 -2.90 -13.97 -9.80
C CYS A 65 -3.97 -12.87 -9.92
N HIS A 66 -3.55 -11.62 -10.03
CA HIS A 66 -4.44 -10.46 -10.04
C HIS A 66 -4.77 -9.95 -11.46
N THR A 67 -4.35 -10.67 -12.50
CA THR A 67 -4.49 -10.36 -13.93
C THR A 67 -3.69 -9.13 -14.41
N ALA A 68 -3.53 -9.01 -15.72
CA ALA A 68 -2.90 -7.83 -16.33
C ALA A 68 -3.74 -6.55 -16.14
N ASN A 69 -5.06 -6.70 -15.91
CA ASN A 69 -5.99 -5.62 -15.62
C ASN A 69 -6.53 -5.74 -14.19
N PRO A 70 -6.01 -4.99 -13.20
CA PRO A 70 -6.43 -5.09 -11.79
C PRO A 70 -7.89 -4.70 -11.51
N ARG A 71 -8.61 -4.21 -12.51
CA ARG A 71 -10.06 -3.97 -12.43
C ARG A 71 -10.88 -5.25 -12.61
N GLN A 72 -10.24 -6.32 -13.06
CA GLN A 72 -10.86 -7.63 -13.22
C GLN A 72 -10.56 -8.51 -12.01
N ALA A 73 -11.46 -9.46 -11.77
CA ALA A 73 -11.23 -10.50 -10.78
C ALA A 73 -10.09 -11.41 -11.23
N GLY A 74 -9.23 -11.75 -10.32
CA GLY A 74 -8.15 -12.70 -10.51
C GLY A 74 -8.47 -14.07 -9.93
N GLN A 75 -7.44 -14.90 -9.84
CA GLN A 75 -7.57 -16.28 -9.35
C GLN A 75 -6.28 -16.74 -8.69
N THR A 76 -6.41 -17.42 -7.55
CA THR A 76 -5.26 -18.07 -6.92
C THR A 76 -4.81 -19.29 -7.74
N ARG A 77 -3.63 -19.82 -7.44
CA ARG A 77 -3.10 -21.04 -8.08
C ARG A 77 -4.01 -22.27 -7.94
N ILE A 78 -4.87 -22.29 -6.92
CA ILE A 78 -5.81 -23.40 -6.68
C ILE A 78 -7.24 -23.04 -7.15
N GLY A 79 -7.39 -22.03 -7.99
CA GLY A 79 -8.66 -21.68 -8.60
C GLY A 79 -9.61 -20.83 -7.75
N LYS A 80 -9.20 -20.38 -6.56
CA LYS A 80 -10.04 -19.51 -5.74
C LYS A 80 -10.07 -18.10 -6.32
N ARG A 81 -11.28 -17.54 -6.50
CA ARG A 81 -11.50 -16.18 -6.99
C ARG A 81 -10.83 -15.13 -6.06
N ILE A 82 -10.22 -14.15 -6.68
CA ILE A 82 -9.68 -12.94 -6.03
C ILE A 82 -10.46 -11.75 -6.59
N GLU A 83 -11.07 -10.96 -5.71
CA GLU A 83 -11.78 -9.76 -6.13
C GLU A 83 -10.84 -8.69 -6.69
N PRO A 84 -11.32 -7.79 -7.57
CA PRO A 84 -10.50 -6.75 -8.19
C PRO A 84 -9.64 -5.97 -7.20
N LEU A 85 -8.42 -5.60 -7.61
CA LEU A 85 -7.51 -4.79 -6.78
C LEU A 85 -7.76 -3.29 -6.90
N ALA A 86 -8.23 -2.84 -8.07
CA ALA A 86 -8.48 -1.41 -8.30
C ALA A 86 -9.68 -0.94 -7.47
N PRO A 87 -9.56 0.14 -6.68
CA PRO A 87 -10.68 0.69 -5.91
C PRO A 87 -11.89 1.08 -6.76
N SER A 88 -11.68 1.47 -8.01
CA SER A 88 -12.76 1.79 -8.96
C SER A 88 -13.67 0.60 -9.27
N ALA A 89 -13.15 -0.62 -9.20
CA ALA A 89 -13.91 -1.85 -9.42
C ALA A 89 -14.29 -2.55 -8.11
N ASN A 90 -13.60 -2.26 -7.02
CA ASN A 90 -13.88 -2.80 -5.70
C ASN A 90 -13.64 -1.73 -4.61
N PRO A 91 -14.67 -0.95 -4.24
CA PRO A 91 -14.55 0.13 -3.25
C PRO A 91 -14.10 -0.31 -1.86
N GLN A 92 -14.15 -1.60 -1.54
CA GLN A 92 -13.65 -2.14 -0.26
C GLN A 92 -12.13 -2.28 -0.21
N ARG A 93 -11.43 -2.09 -1.34
CA ARG A 93 -9.96 -2.11 -1.33
C ARG A 93 -9.39 -0.92 -0.58
N PHE A 94 -8.37 -1.19 0.24
CA PHE A 94 -7.65 -0.18 1.03
C PHE A 94 -8.57 0.59 2.02
N THR A 95 -9.47 -0.15 2.69
CA THR A 95 -10.37 0.39 3.74
C THR A 95 -10.20 -0.30 5.10
N ASP A 96 -9.27 -1.25 5.22
CA ASP A 96 -8.98 -2.01 6.44
C ASP A 96 -7.48 -2.25 6.55
N ALA A 97 -6.83 -1.60 7.52
CA ALA A 97 -5.39 -1.65 7.71
C ALA A 97 -4.88 -3.08 7.97
N ALA A 98 -5.58 -3.86 8.77
CA ALA A 98 -5.16 -5.21 9.10
C ALA A 98 -5.16 -6.12 7.86
N GLN A 99 -6.17 -5.99 7.00
CA GLN A 99 -6.25 -6.72 5.75
C GLN A 99 -5.18 -6.27 4.75
N VAL A 100 -4.96 -4.97 4.61
CA VAL A 100 -3.94 -4.41 3.71
C VAL A 100 -2.56 -4.93 4.09
N GLU A 101 -2.17 -4.84 5.36
CA GLU A 101 -0.85 -5.30 5.83
C GLU A 101 -0.71 -6.82 5.69
N LYS A 102 -1.73 -7.59 6.04
CA LYS A 102 -1.74 -9.04 5.88
C LYS A 102 -1.48 -9.46 4.43
N TRP A 103 -2.18 -8.84 3.48
CA TRP A 103 -2.08 -9.23 2.08
C TRP A 103 -0.80 -8.75 1.43
N PHE A 104 -0.30 -7.55 1.76
CA PHE A 104 1.03 -7.12 1.31
C PHE A 104 2.12 -8.08 1.79
N ARG A 105 2.11 -8.43 3.07
CA ARG A 105 3.10 -9.39 3.62
C ARG A 105 3.08 -10.71 2.86
N ARG A 106 1.91 -11.31 2.69
CA ARG A 106 1.79 -12.61 2.02
C ARG A 106 2.20 -12.54 0.56
N ASN A 107 1.65 -11.59 -0.18
CA ASN A 107 1.86 -11.50 -1.62
C ASN A 107 3.30 -11.10 -1.97
N CYS A 108 3.90 -10.17 -1.22
CA CYS A 108 5.30 -9.82 -1.42
C CYS A 108 6.24 -10.99 -1.10
N MET A 109 5.97 -11.74 -0.01
CA MET A 109 6.74 -12.95 0.28
C MET A 109 6.60 -14.02 -0.81
N ASP A 110 5.41 -14.19 -1.38
CA ASP A 110 5.21 -15.17 -2.44
C ASP A 110 5.90 -14.76 -3.75
N VAL A 111 5.83 -13.47 -4.14
CA VAL A 111 6.34 -12.97 -5.42
C VAL A 111 7.82 -12.55 -5.35
N LEU A 112 8.19 -11.79 -4.31
CA LEU A 112 9.52 -11.19 -4.17
C LEU A 112 10.45 -11.96 -3.23
N GLN A 113 9.93 -12.93 -2.48
CA GLN A 113 10.61 -13.64 -1.40
C GLN A 113 11.16 -12.70 -0.31
N ARG A 114 10.55 -11.54 -0.17
CA ARG A 114 10.81 -10.52 0.87
C ARG A 114 9.56 -9.69 1.12
N GLU A 115 9.55 -8.94 2.19
CA GLU A 115 8.52 -7.92 2.37
C GLU A 115 8.69 -6.78 1.35
N CYS A 116 7.58 -6.20 0.93
CA CYS A 116 7.58 -4.94 0.19
C CYS A 116 8.00 -3.80 1.12
N SER A 117 8.86 -2.92 0.65
CA SER A 117 9.18 -1.69 1.36
C SER A 117 7.94 -0.77 1.47
N PRO A 118 7.91 0.16 2.44
CA PRO A 118 6.83 1.13 2.52
C PRO A 118 6.63 1.92 1.21
N ARG A 119 7.73 2.29 0.53
CA ARG A 119 7.66 2.97 -0.76
C ARG A 119 6.99 2.12 -1.83
N GLU A 120 7.36 0.85 -1.94
CA GLU A 120 6.74 -0.08 -2.90
C GLU A 120 5.24 -0.26 -2.65
N LYS A 121 4.83 -0.37 -1.38
CA LYS A 121 3.40 -0.43 -1.01
C LYS A 121 2.67 0.86 -1.41
N GLY A 122 3.25 2.01 -1.13
CA GLY A 122 2.69 3.31 -1.50
C GLY A 122 2.59 3.51 -3.00
N ASP A 123 3.64 3.16 -3.75
CA ASP A 123 3.68 3.25 -5.21
C ASP A 123 2.60 2.35 -5.86
N LEU A 124 2.42 1.12 -5.35
CA LEU A 124 1.37 0.21 -5.81
C LEU A 124 -0.03 0.80 -5.60
N ILE A 125 -0.31 1.34 -4.42
CA ILE A 125 -1.62 1.95 -4.14
C ILE A 125 -1.82 3.20 -4.99
N ALA A 126 -0.78 4.02 -5.21
CA ALA A 126 -0.84 5.19 -6.07
C ALA A 126 -1.25 4.81 -7.51
N TRP A 127 -0.68 3.73 -8.04
CA TRP A 127 -1.06 3.25 -9.37
C TRP A 127 -2.48 2.66 -9.39
N LEU A 128 -2.81 1.75 -8.49
CA LEU A 128 -4.12 1.09 -8.45
C LEU A 128 -5.28 2.09 -8.27
N SER A 129 -5.04 3.18 -7.56
CA SER A 129 -6.03 4.23 -7.32
C SER A 129 -6.31 5.13 -8.54
N GLN A 130 -5.43 5.14 -9.54
CA GLN A 130 -5.60 5.90 -10.78
C GLN A 130 -6.39 5.13 -11.85
N LEU A 131 -6.55 3.83 -11.69
CA LEU A 131 -7.28 2.97 -12.63
C LEU A 131 -8.78 3.26 -12.57
N LYS A 132 -9.36 3.71 -13.70
CA LYS A 132 -10.78 4.07 -13.83
C LYS A 132 -11.53 3.13 -14.76
#